data_60d1b35e5fe4f8092804a9408e5f9602
#
_entry.id   60d1b35e5fe4f8092804a9408e5f9602
#
_cell.length_a   1.000
_cell.length_b   1.000
_cell.length_c   1.000
_cell.angle_alpha   90.00
_cell.angle_beta   90.00
_cell.angle_gamma   90.00
#
_symmetry.space_group_name_H-M   'P 1'
#
loop_
_entity.id
_entity.type
_entity.pdbx_description
1 polymer ?
#
loop_
_entity_poly.entity_id
_entity_poly.type
_entity_poly.pdbx_seq_one_letter_code
_entity_poly.pdbx_strand_id
1 'polypeptide(L)'
;MCNFLRNKEELAISYAKRAIEEVQQGKKGRINAIWLEISGCFGEVISLLNGDEPDVLYMLKEFVNMIFFGSINGDEGQESYERIFEILDTEYIFLVCGAVPLRDNGLFTTVATYNGRKITAMDAVETIAKNAKYIISVGTCACYGGPTAARPNISNGVSISEFLKRDDIIRIPGCPANPVWTMGILGYITSYGMPEVDSDGRPKAYYGETIHDNCPRRRFFDNGIFAKKFGDPECLFSIWCRGPITHAYCPVSRWNGTDNWPIGDNTNCIGCAGPRFPDGTEPFVKYGGA
;
A
#
# COMPACT_ATOMS: atom_id res chain seq x y z
N MET A 1 -26.28 -13.42 -4.12
CA MET A 1 -25.10 -12.73 -4.64
C MET A 1 -24.65 -11.52 -3.78
N CYS A 2 -25.51 -10.92 -2.98
CA CYS A 2 -25.17 -9.74 -2.16
C CYS A 2 -24.32 -10.00 -0.89
N ASN A 3 -24.28 -11.24 -0.39
CA ASN A 3 -23.56 -11.55 0.88
C ASN A 3 -22.07 -11.80 0.73
N PHE A 4 -21.56 -12.07 -0.48
CA PHE A 4 -20.14 -12.30 -0.71
C PHE A 4 -19.32 -11.00 -0.79
N LEU A 5 -19.97 -9.89 -1.11
CA LEU A 5 -19.34 -8.59 -1.36
C LEU A 5 -19.14 -7.72 -0.10
N ARG A 6 -19.95 -7.91 0.94
CA ARG A 6 -19.76 -7.23 2.25
C ARG A 6 -18.60 -7.79 3.07
N ASN A 7 -17.98 -8.86 2.63
CA ASN A 7 -17.20 -9.76 3.46
C ASN A 7 -15.70 -9.43 3.55
N LYS A 8 -15.19 -8.37 2.92
CA LYS A 8 -13.72 -8.16 2.91
C LYS A 8 -13.22 -7.17 3.95
N GLU A 9 -14.04 -6.23 4.39
CA GLU A 9 -13.78 -5.48 5.63
C GLU A 9 -13.96 -6.42 6.83
N GLU A 10 -15.04 -7.16 6.87
CA GLU A 10 -15.24 -8.23 7.86
C GLU A 10 -14.10 -9.25 7.83
N LEU A 11 -13.55 -9.56 6.67
CA LEU A 11 -12.39 -10.43 6.51
C LEU A 11 -11.13 -9.82 7.13
N ALA A 12 -10.84 -8.55 6.87
CA ALA A 12 -9.71 -7.83 7.45
C ALA A 12 -9.82 -7.75 8.98
N ILE A 13 -11.02 -7.41 9.47
CA ILE A 13 -11.35 -7.40 10.89
C ILE A 13 -11.17 -8.81 11.50
N SER A 14 -11.61 -9.85 10.80
CA SER A 14 -11.47 -11.22 11.28
C SER A 14 -10.00 -11.65 11.41
N TYR A 15 -9.15 -11.24 10.47
CA TYR A 15 -7.72 -11.51 10.52
C TYR A 15 -7.04 -10.77 11.68
N ALA A 16 -7.37 -9.51 11.88
CA ALA A 16 -6.85 -8.74 13.01
C ALA A 16 -7.32 -9.34 14.36
N LYS A 17 -8.60 -9.65 14.50
CA LYS A 17 -9.16 -10.32 15.70
C LYS A 17 -8.47 -11.64 15.99
N ARG A 18 -8.24 -12.45 14.96
CA ARG A 18 -7.53 -13.73 15.09
C ARG A 18 -6.10 -13.54 15.60
N ALA A 19 -5.36 -12.59 15.02
CA ALA A 19 -4.00 -12.28 15.46
C ALA A 19 -3.96 -11.87 16.94
N ILE A 20 -4.89 -11.04 17.36
CA ILE A 20 -5.05 -10.60 18.74
C ILE A 20 -5.35 -11.77 19.68
N GLU A 21 -6.32 -12.60 19.33
CA GLU A 21 -6.67 -13.78 20.13
C GLU A 21 -5.47 -14.71 20.33
N GLU A 22 -4.67 -14.93 19.27
CA GLU A 22 -3.47 -15.79 19.37
C GLU A 22 -2.39 -15.17 20.28
N VAL A 23 -2.24 -13.85 20.27
CA VAL A 23 -1.32 -13.14 21.17
C VAL A 23 -1.83 -13.17 22.61
N GLN A 24 -3.10 -12.83 22.84
CA GLN A 24 -3.71 -12.82 24.18
C GLN A 24 -3.74 -14.22 24.85
N GLN A 25 -3.86 -15.27 24.04
CA GLN A 25 -3.82 -16.65 24.51
C GLN A 25 -2.39 -17.18 24.69
N GLY A 26 -1.36 -16.34 24.45
CA GLY A 26 0.03 -16.75 24.55
C GLY A 26 0.50 -17.77 23.51
N LYS A 27 -0.27 -17.98 22.45
CA LYS A 27 0.07 -18.89 21.34
C LYS A 27 1.17 -18.33 20.46
N LYS A 28 1.19 -16.99 20.33
CA LYS A 28 2.21 -16.24 19.59
C LYS A 28 2.60 -14.98 20.37
N GLY A 29 3.79 -14.49 20.13
CA GLY A 29 4.20 -13.15 20.53
C GLY A 29 3.67 -12.10 19.53
N ARG A 30 3.69 -10.84 19.95
CA ARG A 30 3.51 -9.72 19.02
C ARG A 30 4.62 -9.76 17.98
N ILE A 31 4.28 -9.60 16.70
CA ILE A 31 5.29 -9.61 15.64
C ILE A 31 6.04 -8.28 15.61
N ASN A 32 7.37 -8.35 15.56
CA ASN A 32 8.19 -7.15 15.38
C ASN A 32 7.98 -6.57 13.97
N ALA A 33 7.91 -5.26 13.86
CA ALA A 33 7.77 -4.58 12.58
C ALA A 33 8.59 -3.30 12.51
N ILE A 34 9.04 -3.00 11.30
CA ILE A 34 9.68 -1.74 10.90
C ILE A 34 8.83 -1.13 9.80
N TRP A 35 8.39 0.11 9.97
CA TRP A 35 7.74 0.90 8.96
C TRP A 35 8.67 2.04 8.52
N LEU A 36 9.21 1.93 7.31
CA LEU A 36 10.14 2.89 6.74
C LEU A 36 9.46 3.74 5.68
N GLU A 37 9.52 5.04 5.83
CA GLU A 37 9.07 6.04 4.87
C GLU A 37 10.28 6.57 4.11
N ILE A 38 10.22 6.45 2.77
CA ILE A 38 11.29 6.91 1.89
C ILE A 38 10.77 7.95 0.90
N SER A 39 11.17 7.95 -0.38
CA SER A 39 10.71 8.96 -1.33
C SER A 39 9.26 8.77 -1.71
N GLY A 40 8.37 9.54 -1.11
CA GLY A 40 6.93 9.51 -1.32
C GLY A 40 6.25 10.69 -0.61
N CYS A 41 4.93 10.64 -0.55
CA CYS A 41 4.14 11.50 0.31
C CYS A 41 3.79 10.75 1.61
N PHE A 42 3.32 11.46 2.64
CA PHE A 42 2.82 10.84 3.87
C PHE A 42 1.41 10.26 3.74
N GLY A 43 0.87 10.15 2.52
CA GLY A 43 -0.46 9.65 2.25
C GLY A 43 -0.74 8.26 2.83
N GLU A 44 0.26 7.37 2.82
CA GLU A 44 0.13 6.01 3.37
C GLU A 44 -0.08 6.03 4.89
N VAL A 45 0.68 6.87 5.60
CA VAL A 45 0.53 7.04 7.05
C VAL A 45 -0.77 7.73 7.39
N ILE A 46 -1.13 8.80 6.67
CA ILE A 46 -2.40 9.50 6.87
C ILE A 46 -3.57 8.54 6.62
N SER A 47 -3.51 7.74 5.56
CA SER A 47 -4.52 6.72 5.27
C SER A 47 -4.63 5.70 6.40
N LEU A 48 -3.49 5.18 6.87
CA LEU A 48 -3.45 4.20 7.96
C LEU A 48 -4.07 4.77 9.25
N LEU A 49 -3.76 6.03 9.60
CA LEU A 49 -4.29 6.72 10.78
C LEU A 49 -5.78 7.03 10.67
N ASN A 50 -6.33 7.11 9.45
CA ASN A 50 -7.76 7.30 9.21
C ASN A 50 -8.54 5.98 9.15
N GLY A 51 -7.89 4.83 9.30
CA GLY A 51 -8.57 3.54 9.41
C GLY A 51 -9.40 3.49 10.69
N ASP A 52 -10.66 3.06 10.57
CA ASP A 52 -11.62 3.06 11.68
C ASP A 52 -11.65 1.70 12.39
N GLU A 53 -11.87 0.61 11.64
CA GLU A 53 -11.89 -0.74 12.22
C GLU A 53 -11.23 -1.76 11.27
N PRO A 54 -10.10 -2.38 11.65
CA PRO A 54 -9.27 -2.11 12.84
C PRO A 54 -8.49 -0.81 12.72
N ASP A 55 -8.36 -0.04 13.81
CA ASP A 55 -7.54 1.15 13.85
C ASP A 55 -6.05 0.87 14.13
N VAL A 56 -5.21 1.86 13.90
CA VAL A 56 -3.75 1.72 14.08
C VAL A 56 -3.36 1.50 15.53
N LEU A 57 -4.06 2.12 16.49
CA LEU A 57 -3.77 1.95 17.91
C LEU A 57 -4.05 0.52 18.36
N TYR A 58 -5.10 -0.08 17.81
CA TYR A 58 -5.45 -1.46 18.06
C TYR A 58 -4.36 -2.40 17.57
N MET A 59 -3.85 -2.16 16.35
CA MET A 59 -2.71 -2.89 15.82
C MET A 59 -1.48 -2.79 16.73
N LEU A 60 -1.08 -1.56 17.07
CA LEU A 60 0.12 -1.29 17.86
C LEU A 60 0.05 -1.85 19.28
N LYS A 61 -1.12 -1.89 19.88
CA LYS A 61 -1.31 -2.40 21.25
C LYS A 61 -1.38 -3.91 21.29
N GLU A 62 -2.06 -4.53 20.32
CA GLU A 62 -2.52 -5.89 20.48
C GLU A 62 -1.64 -6.94 19.77
N PHE A 63 -1.22 -6.72 18.53
CA PHE A 63 -0.55 -7.78 17.78
C PHE A 63 0.75 -7.38 17.02
N VAL A 64 1.03 -6.09 16.86
CA VAL A 64 2.29 -5.62 16.25
C VAL A 64 3.15 -4.91 17.29
N ASN A 65 4.42 -5.31 17.38
CA ASN A 65 5.43 -4.58 18.11
C ASN A 65 6.22 -3.70 17.14
N MET A 66 5.78 -2.46 16.97
CA MET A 66 6.39 -1.53 16.03
C MET A 66 7.67 -0.96 16.64
N ILE A 67 8.82 -1.40 16.15
CA ILE A 67 10.13 -0.97 16.63
C ILE A 67 10.53 0.38 16.04
N PHE A 68 10.21 0.58 14.75
CA PHE A 68 10.47 1.82 14.06
C PHE A 68 9.27 2.20 13.19
N PHE A 69 8.81 3.42 13.33
CA PHE A 69 7.78 4.03 12.50
C PHE A 69 8.09 5.51 12.36
N GLY A 70 8.78 5.87 11.28
CA GLY A 70 9.43 7.16 11.11
C GLY A 70 8.59 8.39 11.49
N SER A 71 7.29 8.40 11.11
CA SER A 71 6.39 9.53 11.39
C SER A 71 5.73 9.51 12.77
N ILE A 72 5.82 8.41 13.53
CA ILE A 72 5.08 8.24 14.79
C ILE A 72 6.01 8.01 15.99
N ASN A 73 7.26 7.65 15.75
CA ASN A 73 8.22 7.45 16.83
C ASN A 73 8.38 8.71 17.68
N GLY A 74 8.47 8.51 18.99
CA GLY A 74 8.79 9.58 19.93
C GLY A 74 10.29 9.92 19.97
N ASP A 75 11.14 9.01 19.51
CA ASP A 75 12.58 9.20 19.42
C ASP A 75 12.94 9.93 18.11
N GLU A 76 14.07 10.61 18.08
CA GLU A 76 14.52 11.32 16.89
C GLU A 76 16.01 11.10 16.59
N GLY A 77 16.41 11.44 15.35
CA GLY A 77 17.81 11.41 14.94
C GLY A 77 18.43 10.01 14.95
N GLN A 78 19.66 9.93 15.45
CA GLN A 78 20.45 8.69 15.47
C GLN A 78 19.82 7.63 16.35
N GLU A 79 19.30 8.01 17.52
CA GLU A 79 18.70 7.10 18.50
C GLU A 79 17.50 6.34 17.90
N SER A 80 16.63 7.06 17.19
CA SER A 80 15.51 6.44 16.49
C SER A 80 15.97 5.40 15.46
N TYR A 81 17.02 5.72 14.68
CA TYR A 81 17.53 4.80 13.67
C TYR A 81 18.24 3.59 14.28
N GLU A 82 18.91 3.74 15.43
CA GLU A 82 19.59 2.65 16.15
C GLU A 82 18.64 1.53 16.55
N ARG A 83 17.39 1.85 16.88
CA ARG A 83 16.38 0.84 17.25
C ARG A 83 16.14 -0.22 16.17
N ILE A 84 16.34 0.13 14.91
CA ILE A 84 16.23 -0.83 13.81
C ILE A 84 17.17 -2.01 14.02
N PHE A 85 18.39 -1.76 14.49
CA PHE A 85 19.40 -2.81 14.67
C PHE A 85 19.08 -3.78 15.81
N GLU A 86 18.20 -3.40 16.75
CA GLU A 86 17.81 -4.28 17.88
C GLU A 86 17.10 -5.55 17.41
N ILE A 87 16.49 -5.53 16.23
CA ILE A 87 15.65 -6.64 15.76
C ILE A 87 16.11 -7.30 14.47
N LEU A 88 17.19 -6.82 13.84
CA LEU A 88 17.65 -7.37 12.54
C LEU A 88 18.02 -8.86 12.59
N ASP A 89 18.35 -9.39 13.77
CA ASP A 89 18.64 -10.81 13.99
C ASP A 89 17.44 -11.61 14.53
N THR A 90 16.26 -10.99 14.55
CA THR A 90 14.99 -11.62 14.98
C THR A 90 14.04 -11.82 13.81
N GLU A 91 12.85 -12.39 14.04
CA GLU A 91 11.79 -12.40 13.04
C GLU A 91 11.05 -11.05 13.04
N TYR A 92 10.94 -10.39 11.89
CA TYR A 92 10.20 -9.14 11.75
C TYR A 92 9.59 -8.97 10.35
N ILE A 93 8.60 -8.07 10.28
CA ILE A 93 8.00 -7.59 9.04
C ILE A 93 8.63 -6.24 8.69
N PHE A 94 9.05 -6.09 7.44
CA PHE A 94 9.50 -4.81 6.89
C PHE A 94 8.40 -4.22 6.01
N LEU A 95 7.78 -3.13 6.47
CA LEU A 95 6.85 -2.32 5.69
C LEU A 95 7.59 -1.10 5.17
N VAL A 96 7.42 -0.81 3.89
CA VAL A 96 8.11 0.31 3.25
C VAL A 96 7.17 1.09 2.35
N CYS A 97 7.18 2.43 2.47
CA CYS A 97 6.39 3.39 1.72
C CYS A 97 7.29 4.31 0.90
N GLY A 98 6.94 4.55 -0.37
CA GLY A 98 7.71 5.39 -1.27
C GLY A 98 8.61 4.61 -2.22
N ALA A 99 9.14 5.27 -3.25
CA ALA A 99 10.07 4.69 -4.21
C ALA A 99 11.53 4.87 -3.74
N VAL A 100 12.45 4.08 -4.30
CA VAL A 100 13.89 4.20 -4.02
C VAL A 100 14.54 5.06 -5.09
N PRO A 101 15.00 6.29 -4.79
CA PRO A 101 15.77 7.10 -5.74
C PRO A 101 17.18 6.53 -5.91
N LEU A 102 17.58 6.27 -7.15
CA LEU A 102 18.92 5.72 -7.44
C LEU A 102 19.94 6.79 -7.82
N ARG A 103 19.47 7.95 -8.31
CA ARG A 103 20.35 9.01 -8.79
C ARG A 103 21.24 9.55 -7.69
N ASP A 104 22.47 9.89 -8.06
CA ASP A 104 23.49 10.44 -7.15
C ASP A 104 23.71 9.55 -5.90
N ASN A 105 23.76 8.23 -6.10
CA ASN A 105 23.88 7.22 -5.04
C ASN A 105 22.81 7.34 -3.96
N GLY A 106 21.57 7.65 -4.37
CA GLY A 106 20.43 7.70 -3.46
C GLY A 106 20.33 8.99 -2.62
N LEU A 107 21.15 10.01 -2.86
CA LEU A 107 21.18 11.25 -2.06
C LEU A 107 19.90 12.08 -2.15
N PHE A 108 18.98 11.76 -3.08
CA PHE A 108 17.66 12.39 -3.15
C PHE A 108 16.75 12.06 -1.96
N THR A 109 17.03 10.98 -1.23
CA THR A 109 16.31 10.65 0.01
C THR A 109 17.28 10.14 1.06
N THR A 110 17.55 10.98 2.05
CA THR A 110 18.31 10.62 3.26
C THR A 110 17.31 10.34 4.38
N VAL A 111 17.35 9.14 4.95
CA VAL A 111 16.43 8.71 6.01
C VAL A 111 16.97 8.96 7.41
N ALA A 112 18.28 9.02 7.57
CA ALA A 112 18.93 9.26 8.85
C ALA A 112 20.35 9.83 8.66
N THR A 113 20.93 10.31 9.77
CA THR A 113 22.38 10.47 9.92
C THR A 113 22.80 9.54 11.06
N TYR A 114 23.67 8.58 10.78
CA TYR A 114 24.10 7.59 11.72
C TYR A 114 25.63 7.52 11.79
N ASN A 115 26.21 7.72 12.98
CA ASN A 115 27.66 7.80 13.19
C ASN A 115 28.36 8.80 12.24
N GLY A 116 27.74 9.96 12.02
CA GLY A 116 28.25 11.00 11.12
C GLY A 116 28.09 10.72 9.63
N ARG A 117 27.56 9.56 9.22
CA ARG A 117 27.29 9.19 7.84
C ARG A 117 25.79 9.39 7.52
N LYS A 118 25.52 9.99 6.36
CA LYS A 118 24.16 10.01 5.81
C LYS A 118 23.73 8.61 5.37
N ILE A 119 22.58 8.18 5.81
CA ILE A 119 21.96 6.92 5.41
C ILE A 119 20.90 7.24 4.36
N THR A 120 21.10 6.75 3.15
CA THR A 120 20.15 6.93 2.05
C THR A 120 18.99 5.93 2.15
N ALA A 121 17.93 6.15 1.40
CA ALA A 121 16.86 5.16 1.25
C ALA A 121 17.40 3.81 0.73
N MET A 122 18.40 3.83 -0.17
CA MET A 122 19.05 2.62 -0.68
C MET A 122 19.73 1.85 0.46
N ASP A 123 20.58 2.52 1.26
CA ASP A 123 21.29 1.89 2.39
C ASP A 123 20.31 1.27 3.40
N ALA A 124 19.25 2.02 3.75
CA ALA A 124 18.27 1.56 4.73
C ALA A 124 17.46 0.37 4.22
N VAL A 125 16.95 0.45 2.98
CA VAL A 125 16.14 -0.63 2.38
C VAL A 125 16.97 -1.90 2.24
N GLU A 126 18.21 -1.85 1.76
CA GLU A 126 19.10 -3.01 1.67
C GLU A 126 19.36 -3.63 3.05
N THR A 127 19.67 -2.80 4.04
CA THR A 127 19.98 -3.25 5.39
C THR A 127 18.79 -3.95 6.03
N ILE A 128 17.61 -3.33 5.97
CA ILE A 128 16.41 -3.85 6.64
C ILE A 128 15.82 -5.04 5.86
N ALA A 129 15.87 -5.04 4.54
CA ALA A 129 15.29 -6.12 3.74
C ALA A 129 16.07 -7.44 3.83
N LYS A 130 17.33 -7.40 4.26
CA LYS A 130 18.23 -8.56 4.22
C LYS A 130 17.71 -9.76 5.02
N ASN A 131 17.20 -9.54 6.21
CA ASN A 131 16.76 -10.58 7.13
C ASN A 131 15.25 -10.52 7.42
N ALA A 132 14.52 -9.60 6.80
CA ALA A 132 13.08 -9.48 6.98
C ALA A 132 12.37 -10.79 6.58
N LYS A 133 11.54 -11.31 7.48
CA LYS A 133 10.72 -12.50 7.21
C LYS A 133 9.69 -12.23 6.12
N TYR A 134 9.10 -11.05 6.13
CA TYR A 134 8.19 -10.56 5.11
C TYR A 134 8.54 -9.11 4.76
N ILE A 135 8.50 -8.80 3.47
CA ILE A 135 8.63 -7.43 2.98
C ILE A 135 7.29 -7.03 2.37
N ILE A 136 6.77 -5.89 2.79
CA ILE A 136 5.49 -5.35 2.32
C ILE A 136 5.73 -3.96 1.75
N SER A 137 5.52 -3.81 0.44
CA SER A 137 5.47 -2.51 -0.22
C SER A 137 4.07 -1.92 -0.03
N VAL A 138 3.96 -0.78 0.66
CA VAL A 138 2.70 -0.10 0.91
C VAL A 138 2.61 1.15 0.05
N GLY A 139 1.52 1.26 -0.70
CA GLY A 139 1.30 2.34 -1.65
C GLY A 139 1.94 2.12 -3.02
N THR A 140 1.38 2.76 -4.03
CA THR A 140 1.79 2.59 -5.42
C THR A 140 3.23 3.04 -5.69
N CYS A 141 3.75 4.02 -4.92
CA CYS A 141 5.15 4.43 -5.03
C CYS A 141 6.11 3.28 -4.66
N ALA A 142 5.88 2.61 -3.55
CA ALA A 142 6.69 1.47 -3.12
C ALA A 142 6.50 0.25 -4.05
N CYS A 143 5.26 -0.01 -4.50
CA CYS A 143 4.92 -1.17 -5.32
C CYS A 143 5.46 -1.08 -6.75
N TYR A 144 5.41 0.11 -7.37
CA TYR A 144 5.63 0.29 -8.81
C TYR A 144 6.41 1.57 -9.18
N GLY A 145 6.92 2.31 -8.20
CA GLY A 145 7.51 3.63 -8.42
C GLY A 145 6.48 4.77 -8.37
N GLY A 146 5.28 4.54 -8.90
CA GLY A 146 4.12 5.43 -8.80
C GLY A 146 4.40 6.90 -9.16
N PRO A 147 3.72 7.86 -8.51
CA PRO A 147 3.95 9.28 -8.77
C PRO A 147 5.39 9.75 -8.54
N THR A 148 6.14 9.09 -7.65
CA THR A 148 7.54 9.44 -7.36
C THR A 148 8.47 9.12 -8.52
N ALA A 149 8.19 8.04 -9.25
CA ALA A 149 8.95 7.62 -10.43
C ALA A 149 8.29 8.06 -11.75
N ALA A 150 7.25 8.87 -11.70
CA ALA A 150 6.59 9.41 -12.89
C ALA A 150 7.52 10.28 -13.71
N ARG A 151 7.30 10.31 -15.03
CA ARG A 151 8.12 11.12 -15.94
C ARG A 151 8.13 12.60 -15.55
N PRO A 152 9.28 13.27 -15.58
CA PRO A 152 10.57 12.83 -16.17
C PRO A 152 11.46 11.97 -15.26
N ASN A 153 11.00 11.50 -14.12
CA ASN A 153 11.71 10.64 -13.15
C ASN A 153 13.14 11.14 -12.85
N ILE A 154 13.24 12.37 -12.42
CA ILE A 154 14.53 13.06 -12.23
C ILE A 154 15.41 12.36 -11.19
N SER A 155 14.81 11.76 -10.17
CA SER A 155 15.51 11.02 -9.12
C SER A 155 15.94 9.59 -9.52
N ASN A 156 15.54 9.14 -10.71
CA ASN A 156 15.64 7.73 -11.11
C ASN A 156 15.02 6.80 -10.06
N GLY A 157 13.80 7.16 -9.62
CA GLY A 157 13.05 6.39 -8.62
C GLY A 157 12.57 5.06 -9.19
N VAL A 158 12.69 4.00 -8.41
CA VAL A 158 12.27 2.64 -8.76
C VAL A 158 11.44 2.03 -7.64
N SER A 159 10.69 0.96 -7.94
CA SER A 159 9.95 0.20 -6.93
C SER A 159 10.89 -0.57 -6.01
N ILE A 160 10.36 -1.02 -4.85
CA ILE A 160 11.12 -1.82 -3.89
C ILE A 160 11.56 -3.15 -4.50
N SER A 161 10.68 -3.82 -5.25
CA SER A 161 11.01 -5.10 -5.90
C SER A 161 12.07 -4.95 -6.99
N GLU A 162 12.01 -3.88 -7.76
CA GLU A 162 13.02 -3.57 -8.78
C GLU A 162 14.38 -3.29 -8.15
N PHE A 163 14.41 -2.50 -7.08
CA PHE A 163 15.62 -2.17 -6.35
C PHE A 163 16.27 -3.41 -5.71
N LEU A 164 15.47 -4.20 -4.97
CA LEU A 164 15.97 -5.41 -4.30
C LEU A 164 16.15 -6.61 -5.22
N LYS A 165 15.62 -6.55 -6.46
CA LYS A 165 15.57 -7.68 -7.42
C LYS A 165 14.93 -8.91 -6.79
N ARG A 166 13.80 -8.72 -6.11
CA ARG A 166 13.04 -9.76 -5.40
C ARG A 166 11.58 -9.77 -5.84
N ASP A 167 11.02 -10.96 -6.02
CA ASP A 167 9.63 -11.19 -6.43
C ASP A 167 8.72 -11.66 -5.27
N ASP A 168 9.30 -11.98 -4.11
CA ASP A 168 8.60 -12.44 -2.91
C ASP A 168 8.07 -11.30 -2.03
N ILE A 169 7.93 -10.11 -2.59
CA ILE A 169 7.44 -8.90 -1.90
C ILE A 169 5.93 -8.82 -2.02
N ILE A 170 5.25 -8.69 -0.88
CA ILE A 170 3.81 -8.44 -0.82
C ILE A 170 3.57 -6.98 -1.21
N ARG A 171 2.71 -6.76 -2.22
CA ARG A 171 2.40 -5.42 -2.71
C ARG A 171 0.98 -5.02 -2.34
N ILE A 172 0.84 -3.91 -1.64
CA ILE A 172 -0.45 -3.30 -1.28
C ILE A 172 -0.55 -1.94 -1.98
N PRO A 173 -0.80 -1.92 -3.32
CA PRO A 173 -0.86 -0.67 -4.06
C PRO A 173 -2.13 0.14 -3.77
N GLY A 174 -1.99 1.44 -3.92
CA GLY A 174 -3.00 2.48 -3.78
C GLY A 174 -2.29 3.82 -3.69
N CYS A 175 -2.98 4.92 -3.90
CA CYS A 175 -2.40 6.25 -3.76
C CYS A 175 -3.41 7.17 -3.05
N PRO A 176 -3.45 7.00 -1.70
CA PRO A 176 -2.77 6.00 -0.85
C PRO A 176 -3.43 4.62 -0.85
N ALA A 177 -2.76 3.62 -0.22
CA ALA A 177 -3.32 2.30 0.02
C ALA A 177 -4.48 2.35 1.01
N ASN A 178 -5.45 1.44 0.85
CA ASN A 178 -6.57 1.35 1.78
C ASN A 178 -6.09 0.83 3.15
N PRO A 179 -6.39 1.52 4.27
CA PRO A 179 -5.91 1.16 5.59
C PRO A 179 -6.43 -0.21 6.06
N VAL A 180 -7.68 -0.52 5.76
CA VAL A 180 -8.30 -1.80 6.14
C VAL A 180 -7.57 -2.98 5.48
N TRP A 181 -7.14 -2.84 4.21
CA TRP A 181 -6.40 -3.89 3.53
C TRP A 181 -5.00 -4.07 4.12
N THR A 182 -4.32 -2.98 4.44
CA THR A 182 -3.00 -3.01 5.08
C THR A 182 -3.07 -3.71 6.44
N MET A 183 -4.05 -3.35 7.26
CA MET A 183 -4.28 -3.95 8.58
C MET A 183 -4.70 -5.42 8.47
N GLY A 184 -5.58 -5.74 7.52
CA GLY A 184 -6.01 -7.11 7.27
C GLY A 184 -4.86 -8.02 6.85
N ILE A 185 -3.94 -7.53 6.02
CA ILE A 185 -2.74 -8.30 5.61
C ILE A 185 -1.78 -8.48 6.77
N LEU A 186 -1.57 -7.47 7.61
CA LEU A 186 -0.75 -7.62 8.83
C LEU A 186 -1.34 -8.67 9.78
N GLY A 187 -2.65 -8.63 10.02
CA GLY A 187 -3.35 -9.63 10.83
C GLY A 187 -3.26 -11.04 10.21
N TYR A 188 -3.41 -11.14 8.89
CA TYR A 188 -3.28 -12.40 8.17
C TYR A 188 -1.88 -12.98 8.32
N ILE A 189 -0.84 -12.19 8.06
CA ILE A 189 0.56 -12.64 8.13
C ILE A 189 0.90 -13.12 9.54
N THR A 190 0.44 -12.41 10.57
CA THR A 190 0.67 -12.78 11.95
C THR A 190 0.09 -14.15 12.29
N SER A 191 -1.09 -14.49 11.77
CA SER A 191 -1.78 -15.74 12.07
C SER A 191 -1.46 -16.88 11.11
N TYR A 192 -1.38 -16.59 9.82
CA TYR A 192 -1.35 -17.61 8.76
C TYR A 192 -0.07 -17.61 7.90
N GLY A 193 0.76 -16.60 8.02
CA GLY A 193 1.97 -16.45 7.19
C GLY A 193 1.68 -15.80 5.83
N MET A 194 2.44 -16.18 4.79
CA MET A 194 2.36 -15.56 3.47
C MET A 194 0.95 -15.65 2.86
N PRO A 195 0.31 -14.53 2.48
CA PRO A 195 -0.98 -14.55 1.83
C PRO A 195 -0.89 -15.07 0.39
N GLU A 196 -2.00 -15.56 -0.14
CA GLU A 196 -2.11 -15.86 -1.57
C GLU A 196 -2.07 -14.55 -2.37
N VAL A 197 -1.11 -14.46 -3.30
CA VAL A 197 -0.91 -13.29 -4.16
C VAL A 197 -1.17 -13.60 -5.63
N ASP A 198 -1.45 -12.56 -6.41
CA ASP A 198 -1.51 -12.64 -7.86
C ASP A 198 -0.12 -12.54 -8.51
N SER A 199 -0.06 -12.51 -9.85
CA SER A 199 1.18 -12.40 -10.61
C SER A 199 1.99 -11.12 -10.35
N ASP A 200 1.33 -10.08 -9.83
CA ASP A 200 1.97 -8.82 -9.46
C ASP A 200 2.36 -8.76 -7.97
N GLY A 201 2.23 -9.87 -7.22
CA GLY A 201 2.52 -9.93 -5.79
C GLY A 201 1.47 -9.25 -4.90
N ARG A 202 0.25 -8.98 -5.42
CA ARG A 202 -0.84 -8.36 -4.66
C ARG A 202 -1.71 -9.41 -3.99
N PRO A 203 -2.09 -9.24 -2.71
CA PRO A 203 -3.00 -10.18 -2.03
C PRO A 203 -4.33 -10.34 -2.78
N LYS A 204 -4.63 -11.54 -3.25
CA LYS A 204 -5.86 -11.82 -4.01
C LYS A 204 -7.12 -11.49 -3.24
N ALA A 205 -7.06 -11.53 -1.91
CA ALA A 205 -8.17 -11.13 -1.06
C ALA A 205 -8.70 -9.72 -1.37
N TYR A 206 -7.83 -8.79 -1.77
CA TYR A 206 -8.18 -7.38 -2.02
C TYR A 206 -7.95 -6.92 -3.47
N TYR A 207 -7.18 -7.68 -4.26
CA TYR A 207 -6.80 -7.30 -5.61
C TYR A 207 -7.11 -8.38 -6.66
N GLY A 208 -7.87 -9.43 -6.29
CA GLY A 208 -8.18 -10.54 -7.20
C GLY A 208 -9.10 -10.17 -8.36
N GLU A 209 -9.88 -9.09 -8.23
CA GLU A 209 -10.84 -8.62 -9.22
C GLU A 209 -10.59 -7.16 -9.60
N THR A 210 -11.08 -6.76 -10.78
CA THR A 210 -10.99 -5.36 -11.18
C THR A 210 -12.09 -4.53 -10.51
N ILE A 211 -11.85 -3.22 -10.42
CA ILE A 211 -12.89 -2.27 -9.97
C ILE A 211 -14.15 -2.40 -10.83
N HIS A 212 -13.98 -2.66 -12.12
CA HIS A 212 -15.08 -2.78 -13.07
C HIS A 212 -15.99 -3.99 -12.79
N ASP A 213 -15.43 -5.09 -12.29
CA ASP A 213 -16.17 -6.32 -11.99
C ASP A 213 -17.23 -6.10 -10.90
N ASN A 214 -16.94 -5.23 -9.95
CA ASN A 214 -17.82 -4.91 -8.81
C ASN A 214 -18.48 -3.52 -8.93
N CYS A 215 -18.32 -2.82 -10.06
CA CYS A 215 -18.82 -1.48 -10.23
C CYS A 215 -20.35 -1.45 -10.36
N PRO A 216 -21.09 -0.66 -9.56
CA PRO A 216 -22.55 -0.56 -9.68
C PRO A 216 -23.01 0.02 -11.02
N ARG A 217 -22.09 0.69 -11.75
CA ARG A 217 -22.36 1.22 -13.11
C ARG A 217 -22.08 0.20 -14.23
N ARG A 218 -21.65 -1.05 -13.89
CA ARG A 218 -21.37 -2.12 -14.86
C ARG A 218 -22.54 -2.35 -15.82
N ARG A 219 -23.78 -2.31 -15.33
CA ARG A 219 -25.00 -2.45 -16.15
C ARG A 219 -25.08 -1.47 -17.32
N PHE A 220 -24.57 -0.25 -17.15
CA PHE A 220 -24.55 0.73 -18.24
C PHE A 220 -23.49 0.39 -19.29
N PHE A 221 -22.31 -0.09 -18.84
CA PHE A 221 -21.26 -0.57 -19.73
C PHE A 221 -21.74 -1.72 -20.60
N ASP A 222 -22.39 -2.72 -20.00
CA ASP A 222 -22.87 -3.92 -20.68
C ASP A 222 -23.96 -3.59 -21.72
N ASN A 223 -24.65 -2.46 -21.57
CA ASN A 223 -25.65 -1.94 -22.53
C ASN A 223 -25.11 -0.85 -23.45
N GLY A 224 -23.80 -0.57 -23.44
CA GLY A 224 -23.21 0.46 -24.30
C GLY A 224 -23.59 1.90 -23.94
N ILE A 225 -24.05 2.17 -22.71
CA ILE A 225 -24.52 3.48 -22.26
C ILE A 225 -23.40 4.15 -21.45
N PHE A 226 -22.88 5.24 -21.99
CA PHE A 226 -21.72 5.91 -21.42
C PHE A 226 -21.99 7.37 -21.06
N ALA A 227 -21.41 7.79 -19.92
CA ALA A 227 -21.39 9.18 -19.51
C ALA A 227 -20.66 10.06 -20.53
N LYS A 228 -21.15 11.28 -20.73
CA LYS A 228 -20.57 12.29 -21.61
C LYS A 228 -19.77 13.34 -20.84
N LYS A 229 -20.08 13.52 -19.57
CA LYS A 229 -19.41 14.45 -18.64
C LYS A 229 -19.42 13.91 -17.22
N PHE A 230 -18.61 14.49 -16.36
CA PHE A 230 -18.68 14.20 -14.92
C PHE A 230 -20.04 14.63 -14.35
N GLY A 231 -20.56 13.83 -13.44
CA GLY A 231 -21.90 14.00 -12.87
C GLY A 231 -22.98 13.18 -13.57
N ASP A 232 -22.76 12.69 -14.79
CA ASP A 232 -23.70 11.79 -15.47
C ASP A 232 -23.75 10.45 -14.70
N PRO A 233 -24.93 9.81 -14.56
CA PRO A 233 -25.06 8.57 -13.78
C PRO A 233 -24.58 7.32 -14.53
N GLU A 234 -24.33 7.41 -15.83
CA GLU A 234 -23.95 6.31 -16.69
C GLU A 234 -22.47 5.88 -16.48
N CYS A 235 -22.03 4.86 -17.23
CA CYS A 235 -20.68 4.35 -17.14
C CYS A 235 -19.64 5.40 -17.58
N LEU A 236 -18.64 5.65 -16.73
CA LEU A 236 -17.58 6.66 -16.96
C LEU A 236 -16.47 6.18 -17.92
N PHE A 237 -16.61 5.02 -18.56
CA PHE A 237 -15.57 4.45 -19.44
C PHE A 237 -15.15 5.42 -20.55
N SER A 238 -16.09 6.06 -21.21
CA SER A 238 -15.83 7.01 -22.31
C SER A 238 -15.12 8.29 -21.87
N ILE A 239 -15.09 8.57 -20.58
CA ILE A 239 -14.41 9.73 -20.00
C ILE A 239 -13.22 9.29 -19.11
N TRP A 240 -12.50 8.28 -19.61
CA TRP A 240 -11.21 7.83 -19.10
C TRP A 240 -11.21 7.03 -17.79
N CYS A 241 -12.31 6.41 -17.40
CA CYS A 241 -12.32 5.51 -16.25
C CYS A 241 -11.36 4.32 -16.45
N ARG A 242 -10.46 4.10 -15.51
CA ARG A 242 -9.49 3.00 -15.50
C ARG A 242 -9.95 1.77 -14.70
N GLY A 243 -11.21 1.77 -14.27
CA GLY A 243 -11.80 0.64 -13.54
C GLY A 243 -11.58 -0.73 -14.19
N PRO A 244 -11.74 -0.88 -15.53
CA PRO A 244 -11.54 -2.16 -16.21
C PRO A 244 -10.13 -2.75 -16.15
N ILE A 245 -9.12 -1.94 -15.90
CA ILE A 245 -7.70 -2.38 -15.85
C ILE A 245 -7.08 -2.24 -14.46
N THR A 246 -7.86 -1.83 -13.46
CA THR A 246 -7.37 -1.59 -12.11
C THR A 246 -7.93 -2.65 -11.18
N HIS A 247 -7.05 -3.48 -10.66
CA HIS A 247 -7.38 -4.47 -9.64
C HIS A 247 -7.39 -3.81 -8.28
N ALA A 248 -8.56 -3.70 -7.66
CA ALA A 248 -8.77 -3.20 -6.30
C ALA A 248 -10.24 -3.34 -5.89
N TYR A 249 -10.49 -3.38 -4.61
CA TYR A 249 -11.83 -3.61 -4.03
C TYR A 249 -12.57 -2.32 -3.65
N CYS A 250 -12.18 -1.17 -4.21
CA CYS A 250 -12.75 0.14 -3.90
C CYS A 250 -14.29 0.22 -3.97
N PRO A 251 -14.99 -0.45 -4.94
CA PRO A 251 -16.45 -0.41 -4.98
C PRO A 251 -17.13 -0.97 -3.73
N VAL A 252 -16.46 -1.85 -3.03
CA VAL A 252 -16.98 -2.57 -1.85
C VAL A 252 -16.44 -1.97 -0.55
N SER A 253 -15.11 -1.88 -0.42
CA SER A 253 -14.45 -1.39 0.79
C SER A 253 -14.59 0.13 0.97
N ARG A 254 -14.95 0.84 -0.10
CA ARG A 254 -15.00 2.30 -0.06
C ARG A 254 -13.61 2.90 0.26
N TRP A 255 -13.60 4.09 0.83
CA TRP A 255 -12.36 4.82 1.03
C TRP A 255 -12.21 5.30 2.47
N ASN A 256 -11.16 4.83 3.16
CA ASN A 256 -10.76 5.28 4.50
C ASN A 256 -11.92 5.38 5.50
N GLY A 257 -12.72 4.31 5.64
CA GLY A 257 -13.86 4.28 6.57
C GLY A 257 -15.05 5.16 6.17
N THR A 258 -15.04 5.73 4.96
CA THR A 258 -16.18 6.49 4.42
C THR A 258 -17.04 5.62 3.52
N ASP A 259 -18.29 6.02 3.30
CA ASP A 259 -19.18 5.36 2.32
C ASP A 259 -18.83 5.70 0.88
N ASN A 260 -17.74 6.44 0.65
CA ASN A 260 -17.43 7.05 -0.62
C ASN A 260 -16.20 6.47 -1.33
N TRP A 261 -16.14 6.66 -2.63
CA TRP A 261 -15.04 6.26 -3.51
C TRP A 261 -15.18 7.00 -4.86
N PRO A 262 -14.12 7.09 -5.70
CA PRO A 262 -14.13 7.99 -6.86
C PRO A 262 -15.35 7.88 -7.77
N ILE A 263 -15.74 6.67 -8.21
CA ILE A 263 -16.90 6.50 -9.11
C ILE A 263 -18.22 6.75 -8.37
N GLY A 264 -18.28 6.48 -7.07
CA GLY A 264 -19.42 6.82 -6.21
C GLY A 264 -19.67 8.32 -6.18
N ASP A 265 -18.60 9.12 -6.18
CA ASP A 265 -18.61 10.60 -6.22
C ASP A 265 -18.70 11.19 -7.63
N ASN A 266 -19.10 10.39 -8.61
CA ASN A 266 -19.23 10.82 -10.00
C ASN A 266 -17.91 11.30 -10.66
N THR A 267 -16.76 10.84 -10.18
CA THR A 267 -15.46 10.98 -10.84
C THR A 267 -14.95 9.63 -11.31
N ASN A 268 -14.12 9.59 -12.32
CA ASN A 268 -13.61 8.34 -12.87
C ASN A 268 -12.51 7.73 -11.96
N CYS A 269 -12.39 6.41 -12.02
CA CYS A 269 -11.20 5.74 -11.50
C CYS A 269 -9.98 6.14 -12.33
N ILE A 270 -8.92 6.63 -11.69
CA ILE A 270 -7.65 7.02 -12.33
C ILE A 270 -6.62 5.89 -12.38
N GLY A 271 -6.94 4.72 -11.81
CA GLY A 271 -6.04 3.57 -11.84
C GLY A 271 -4.93 3.62 -10.81
N CYS A 272 -5.12 4.30 -9.69
CA CYS A 272 -4.07 4.58 -8.70
C CYS A 272 -3.42 3.34 -8.07
N ALA A 273 -4.06 2.18 -8.11
CA ALA A 273 -3.50 0.90 -7.67
C ALA A 273 -2.84 0.07 -8.80
N GLY A 274 -2.75 0.63 -9.99
CA GLY A 274 -2.20 -0.07 -11.16
C GLY A 274 -0.71 0.14 -11.35
N PRO A 275 0.01 -0.84 -11.96
CA PRO A 275 1.46 -0.78 -12.14
C PRO A 275 1.93 0.33 -13.10
N ARG A 276 1.03 0.91 -13.89
CA ARG A 276 1.33 1.98 -14.84
C ARG A 276 0.87 3.36 -14.38
N PHE A 277 0.39 3.48 -13.14
CA PHE A 277 0.01 4.78 -12.58
C PHE A 277 1.24 5.59 -12.16
N PRO A 278 1.32 6.92 -12.46
CA PRO A 278 0.29 7.67 -13.19
C PRO A 278 0.46 7.67 -14.71
N ASP A 279 1.65 7.48 -15.25
CA ASP A 279 2.04 7.74 -16.65
C ASP A 279 1.25 6.96 -17.70
N GLY A 280 0.79 5.76 -17.37
CA GLY A 280 0.02 4.91 -18.28
C GLY A 280 -1.49 4.93 -18.01
N THR A 281 -1.95 5.66 -17.01
CA THR A 281 -3.35 5.63 -16.57
C THR A 281 -3.98 7.01 -16.40
N GLU A 282 -3.20 8.08 -16.39
CA GLU A 282 -3.71 9.44 -16.23
C GLU A 282 -4.72 9.82 -17.32
N PRO A 283 -5.88 10.36 -16.94
CA PRO A 283 -6.78 10.97 -17.89
C PRO A 283 -6.27 12.37 -18.28
N PHE A 284 -6.47 12.75 -19.54
CA PHE A 284 -6.23 14.11 -20.05
C PHE A 284 -4.78 14.62 -20.04
N VAL A 285 -3.82 13.92 -19.47
CA VAL A 285 -2.42 14.30 -19.50
C VAL A 285 -1.74 13.63 -20.69
N LYS A 286 -1.32 14.44 -21.65
CA LYS A 286 -0.38 14.02 -22.69
C LYS A 286 0.98 14.56 -22.28
N TYR A 287 1.85 13.69 -21.80
CA TYR A 287 3.25 14.08 -21.68
C TYR A 287 3.76 14.37 -23.09
N GLY A 288 4.36 15.56 -23.25
CA GLY A 288 4.93 15.99 -24.53
C GLY A 288 5.77 14.85 -25.09
N GLY A 289 5.55 14.56 -26.38
CA GLY A 289 6.19 13.42 -27.01
C GLY A 289 7.69 13.41 -26.80
N ALA A 290 8.20 12.27 -26.41
CA ALA A 290 9.61 11.95 -26.49
C ALA A 290 9.96 11.73 -27.96
#